data_53d61717645fa30d54e10181b7d2cb34
#
_entry.id   53d61717645fa30d54e10181b7d2cb34
#
_cell.length_a   1.000
_cell.length_b   1.000
_cell.length_c   1.000
_cell.angle_alpha   90.00
_cell.angle_beta   90.00
_cell.angle_gamma   90.00
#
_symmetry.space_group_name_H-M   'P 1'
#
loop_
_entity.id
_entity.type
_entity.pdbx_description
1 polymer ?
#
loop_
_entity_poly.entity_id
_entity_poly.type
_entity_poly.pdbx_seq_one_letter_code
_entity_poly.pdbx_strand_id
1 'polypeptide(L)'
;MKMKKYILSLALAFIAININSQTSTEIIPTPNDSRVITTGVPFLLIASDARAASMGDMGVATSVDTYSQFWNPSKYVFSETKSGFGLSYTPYLSKLVNDISLGNLTYFNRINERSAFAVSLRYFSLGEIEIIQDEFSQALIEKPNEMTMDISYSLRLADQFSMGVALRYLRSDLRIQAVDETAKAASSYAVDISAYFQGEEQSYGDVDGRWRAGMIIQTLGPKV
;
A
#
# COMPACT_ATOMS: atom_id res chain seq x y z
N MET A 1 -34.21 1.05 21.41
CA MET A 1 -33.84 2.48 21.38
C MET A 1 -32.71 2.85 22.34
N LYS A 2 -32.46 2.14 23.41
CA LYS A 2 -31.40 2.46 24.42
C LYS A 2 -29.97 2.12 23.90
N MET A 3 -29.76 1.03 23.14
CA MET A 3 -28.44 0.66 22.63
C MET A 3 -27.81 1.64 21.65
N LYS A 4 -28.60 2.29 20.78
CA LYS A 4 -28.07 3.30 19.84
C LYS A 4 -27.44 4.52 20.53
N LYS A 5 -27.91 4.89 21.72
CA LYS A 5 -27.35 6.01 22.50
C LYS A 5 -25.97 5.70 23.09
N TYR A 6 -25.72 4.46 23.48
CA TYR A 6 -24.42 4.03 24.01
C TYR A 6 -23.36 3.88 22.93
N ILE A 7 -23.73 3.44 21.73
CA ILE A 7 -22.82 3.37 20.58
C ILE A 7 -22.39 4.77 20.14
N LEU A 8 -23.32 5.74 20.13
CA LEU A 8 -23.02 7.12 19.78
C LEU A 8 -22.12 7.80 20.84
N SER A 9 -22.34 7.54 22.12
CA SER A 9 -21.49 8.09 23.20
C SER A 9 -20.11 7.44 23.23
N LEU A 10 -19.99 6.16 22.87
CA LEU A 10 -18.70 5.48 22.75
C LEU A 10 -17.89 6.00 21.56
N ALA A 11 -18.54 6.26 20.42
CA ALA A 11 -17.91 6.88 19.26
C ALA A 11 -17.45 8.32 19.55
N LEU A 12 -18.25 9.12 20.28
CA LEU A 12 -17.86 10.46 20.70
C LEU A 12 -16.69 10.45 21.70
N ALA A 13 -16.64 9.48 22.61
CA ALA A 13 -15.54 9.33 23.55
C ALA A 13 -14.22 8.96 22.84
N PHE A 14 -14.27 8.16 21.76
CA PHE A 14 -13.09 7.82 20.96
C PHE A 14 -12.54 9.02 20.18
N ILE A 15 -13.40 9.94 19.75
CA ILE A 15 -13.01 11.20 19.08
C ILE A 15 -12.35 12.16 20.09
N ALA A 16 -12.82 12.20 21.34
CA ALA A 16 -12.31 13.09 22.37
C ALA A 16 -10.88 12.74 22.86
N ILE A 17 -10.44 11.48 22.71
CA ILE A 17 -9.10 11.01 23.14
C ILE A 17 -7.98 11.57 22.23
N ASN A 18 -8.30 11.98 21.00
CA ASN A 18 -7.30 12.45 20.04
C ASN A 18 -7.00 13.96 20.07
N ILE A 19 -7.66 14.73 20.94
CA ILE A 19 -7.51 16.21 20.97
C ILE A 19 -6.29 16.67 21.77
N ASN A 20 -5.64 15.81 22.55
CA ASN A 20 -4.51 16.18 23.41
C ASN A 20 -3.10 15.98 22.79
N SER A 21 -3.00 15.71 21.51
CA SER A 21 -1.70 15.47 20.84
C SER A 21 -1.07 16.70 20.19
N GLN A 22 -1.54 17.91 20.51
CA GLN A 22 -0.90 19.14 20.04
C GLN A 22 -0.34 19.96 21.21
N THR A 23 0.62 19.41 21.91
CA THR A 23 1.58 20.24 22.64
C THR A 23 2.54 20.79 21.60
N SER A 24 2.35 22.03 21.21
CA SER A 24 3.32 22.80 20.43
C SER A 24 4.58 23.00 21.26
N THR A 25 5.47 22.02 21.24
CA THR A 25 6.86 22.29 21.61
C THR A 25 7.41 23.11 20.46
N GLU A 26 7.69 24.39 20.67
CA GLU A 26 8.49 25.18 19.76
C GLU A 26 9.85 24.51 19.63
N ILE A 27 9.97 23.69 18.58
CA ILE A 27 11.26 23.10 18.21
C ILE A 27 12.01 24.20 17.46
N ILE A 28 12.90 24.88 18.18
CA ILE A 28 13.91 25.71 17.53
C ILE A 28 14.76 24.78 16.69
N PRO A 29 14.70 24.88 15.34
CA PRO A 29 15.46 23.95 14.48
C PRO A 29 16.95 24.18 14.71
N THR A 30 17.63 23.15 15.21
CA THR A 30 19.09 23.12 15.11
C THR A 30 19.48 23.03 13.64
N PRO A 31 20.56 23.73 13.19
CA PRO A 31 20.94 23.79 11.77
C PRO A 31 21.24 22.45 11.11
N ASN A 32 21.33 21.37 11.87
CA ASN A 32 21.64 20.01 11.42
C ASN A 32 20.44 19.03 11.42
N ASP A 33 19.27 19.47 11.84
CA ASP A 33 18.07 18.62 11.70
C ASP A 33 17.53 18.73 10.28
N SER A 34 17.95 17.83 9.43
CA SER A 34 17.30 17.61 8.15
C SER A 34 15.85 17.18 8.40
N ARG A 35 14.90 18.09 8.17
CA ARG A 35 13.45 17.81 8.20
C ARG A 35 12.97 17.08 6.94
N VAL A 36 13.80 16.25 6.37
CA VAL A 36 13.36 15.38 5.29
C VAL A 36 12.45 14.33 5.92
N ILE A 37 11.16 14.41 5.59
CA ILE A 37 10.26 13.28 5.85
C ILE A 37 10.76 12.13 4.99
N THR A 38 11.59 11.28 5.55
CA THR A 38 12.03 10.06 4.91
C THR A 38 10.89 9.05 5.02
N THR A 39 10.02 9.02 4.02
CA THR A 39 9.23 7.83 3.77
C THR A 39 10.22 6.75 3.34
N GLY A 40 10.36 5.70 4.15
CA GLY A 40 11.42 4.71 3.96
C GLY A 40 11.40 3.99 2.61
N VAL A 41 10.26 3.95 1.92
CA VAL A 41 10.10 3.24 0.63
C VAL A 41 9.04 3.95 -0.23
N PRO A 42 9.39 5.05 -0.93
CA PRO A 42 8.43 5.89 -1.66
C PRO A 42 7.66 5.18 -2.77
N PHE A 43 8.23 4.14 -3.42
CA PHE A 43 7.55 3.43 -4.50
C PHE A 43 6.27 2.70 -4.04
N LEU A 44 6.11 2.47 -2.74
CA LEU A 44 4.88 1.93 -2.18
C LEU A 44 3.68 2.88 -2.31
N LEU A 45 3.92 4.16 -2.57
CA LEU A 45 2.85 5.14 -2.78
C LEU A 45 2.32 5.14 -4.23
N ILE A 46 3.03 4.47 -5.16
CA ILE A 46 2.61 4.42 -6.56
C ILE A 46 1.47 3.41 -6.69
N ALA A 47 0.34 3.82 -7.27
CA ALA A 47 -0.78 2.93 -7.54
C ALA A 47 -0.34 1.70 -8.35
N SER A 48 -0.81 0.53 -7.94
CA SER A 48 -0.44 -0.74 -8.57
C SER A 48 -1.27 -1.07 -9.82
N ASP A 49 -2.35 -0.35 -10.05
CA ASP A 49 -3.31 -0.62 -11.11
C ASP A 49 -3.90 0.66 -11.71
N ALA A 50 -4.23 0.58 -12.99
CA ALA A 50 -4.77 1.70 -13.75
C ALA A 50 -6.15 2.16 -13.26
N ARG A 51 -6.97 1.26 -12.71
CA ARG A 51 -8.29 1.60 -12.19
C ARG A 51 -8.19 2.56 -11.01
N ALA A 52 -7.43 2.22 -9.99
CA ALA A 52 -7.25 3.07 -8.82
C ALA A 52 -6.52 4.37 -9.18
N ALA A 53 -5.49 4.30 -10.02
CA ALA A 53 -4.78 5.48 -10.52
C ALA A 53 -5.72 6.46 -11.24
N SER A 54 -6.65 5.97 -12.06
CA SER A 54 -7.63 6.81 -12.77
C SER A 54 -8.66 7.45 -11.85
N MET A 55 -8.89 6.86 -10.67
CA MET A 55 -9.81 7.37 -9.64
C MET A 55 -9.12 8.26 -8.58
N GLY A 56 -7.88 8.70 -8.83
CA GLY A 56 -7.10 9.51 -7.88
C GLY A 56 -6.58 8.69 -6.70
N ASP A 57 -6.05 7.50 -6.98
CA ASP A 57 -5.46 6.58 -6.00
C ASP A 57 -6.44 6.10 -4.91
N MET A 58 -7.69 5.93 -5.30
CA MET A 58 -8.73 5.39 -4.43
C MET A 58 -8.87 3.88 -4.60
N GLY A 59 -8.61 3.12 -3.54
CA GLY A 59 -8.68 1.66 -3.59
C GLY A 59 -9.18 1.00 -2.30
N VAL A 60 -9.08 1.69 -1.17
CA VAL A 60 -9.31 1.10 0.18
C VAL A 60 -10.75 0.66 0.39
N ALA A 61 -11.74 1.46 -0.07
CA ALA A 61 -13.16 1.21 0.11
C ALA A 61 -13.92 0.90 -1.21
N THR A 62 -13.22 0.80 -2.33
CA THR A 62 -13.82 0.43 -3.62
C THR A 62 -14.30 -1.01 -3.64
N SER A 63 -15.06 -1.40 -4.67
CA SER A 63 -15.41 -2.82 -4.89
C SER A 63 -14.14 -3.67 -4.99
N VAL A 64 -14.26 -4.94 -4.63
CA VAL A 64 -13.18 -5.92 -4.75
C VAL A 64 -12.75 -6.08 -6.22
N ASP A 65 -11.47 -6.18 -6.42
CA ASP A 65 -10.82 -6.49 -7.69
C ASP A 65 -9.55 -7.30 -7.47
N THR A 66 -8.88 -7.69 -8.52
CA THR A 66 -7.66 -8.51 -8.44
C THR A 66 -6.51 -7.78 -7.74
N TYR A 67 -6.47 -6.45 -7.81
CA TYR A 67 -5.41 -5.62 -7.22
C TYR A 67 -5.71 -5.15 -5.78
N SER A 68 -6.77 -5.68 -5.18
CA SER A 68 -7.15 -5.36 -3.80
C SER A 68 -6.08 -5.68 -2.76
N GLN A 69 -5.11 -6.54 -3.09
CA GLN A 69 -3.95 -6.84 -2.23
C GLN A 69 -3.18 -5.59 -1.80
N PHE A 70 -3.00 -4.67 -2.71
CA PHE A 70 -2.28 -3.43 -2.45
C PHE A 70 -3.10 -2.45 -1.60
N TRP A 71 -4.40 -2.35 -1.90
CA TRP A 71 -5.27 -1.34 -1.30
C TRP A 71 -5.92 -1.79 0.01
N ASN A 72 -6.50 -2.99 0.02
CA ASN A 72 -7.21 -3.54 1.16
C ASN A 72 -7.51 -5.02 0.93
N PRO A 73 -6.66 -5.94 1.38
CA PRO A 73 -6.83 -7.37 1.16
C PRO A 73 -8.08 -7.95 1.81
N SER A 74 -8.65 -7.31 2.85
CA SER A 74 -9.89 -7.78 3.49
C SER A 74 -11.10 -7.81 2.55
N LYS A 75 -11.03 -7.14 1.39
CA LYS A 75 -12.08 -7.17 0.37
C LYS A 75 -12.25 -8.53 -0.30
N TYR A 76 -11.19 -9.35 -0.40
CA TYR A 76 -11.23 -10.59 -1.18
C TYR A 76 -12.29 -11.60 -0.78
N VAL A 77 -12.70 -11.62 0.49
CA VAL A 77 -13.79 -12.51 0.95
C VAL A 77 -15.14 -12.17 0.35
N PHE A 78 -15.31 -10.95 -0.18
CA PHE A 78 -16.50 -10.49 -0.89
C PHE A 78 -16.39 -10.64 -2.41
N SER A 79 -15.33 -11.26 -2.92
CA SER A 79 -15.18 -11.49 -4.36
C SER A 79 -16.24 -12.44 -4.87
N GLU A 80 -16.86 -12.12 -5.99
CA GLU A 80 -17.78 -13.02 -6.70
C GLU A 80 -17.03 -14.19 -7.34
N THR A 81 -15.79 -13.95 -7.79
CA THR A 81 -14.93 -14.98 -8.36
C THR A 81 -14.16 -15.73 -7.27
N LYS A 82 -13.96 -17.03 -7.47
CA LYS A 82 -13.21 -17.87 -6.54
C LYS A 82 -11.73 -17.52 -6.51
N SER A 83 -11.17 -17.16 -7.65
CA SER A 83 -9.75 -16.80 -7.78
C SER A 83 -9.58 -15.77 -8.89
N GLY A 84 -8.51 -15.03 -8.81
CA GLY A 84 -8.14 -14.05 -9.83
C GLY A 84 -6.63 -13.86 -9.89
N PHE A 85 -6.18 -13.53 -11.08
CA PHE A 85 -4.80 -13.22 -11.39
C PHE A 85 -4.73 -11.88 -12.10
N GLY A 86 -3.81 -11.03 -11.70
CA GLY A 86 -3.59 -9.73 -12.30
C GLY A 86 -2.13 -9.46 -12.55
N LEU A 87 -1.86 -8.91 -13.71
CA LEU A 87 -0.55 -8.38 -14.09
C LEU A 87 -0.74 -6.94 -14.52
N SER A 88 0.03 -6.03 -13.96
CA SER A 88 0.10 -4.65 -14.43
C SER A 88 1.53 -4.23 -14.66
N TYR A 89 1.71 -3.40 -15.67
CA TYR A 89 2.98 -2.77 -16.00
C TYR A 89 2.72 -1.28 -16.23
N THR A 90 3.38 -0.44 -15.43
CA THR A 90 3.20 1.00 -15.46
C THR A 90 4.54 1.64 -15.79
N PRO A 91 4.75 2.15 -17.03
CA PRO A 91 5.88 3.00 -17.32
C PRO A 91 5.75 4.30 -16.50
N TYR A 92 6.80 4.63 -15.78
CA TYR A 92 6.81 5.79 -14.89
C TYR A 92 7.73 6.86 -15.48
N LEU A 93 7.27 8.13 -15.49
CA LEU A 93 8.02 9.25 -16.09
C LEU A 93 8.45 9.04 -17.56
N SER A 94 7.72 8.24 -18.32
CA SER A 94 8.08 7.82 -19.69
C SER A 94 8.33 8.97 -20.70
N LYS A 95 7.91 10.20 -20.39
CA LYS A 95 8.24 11.40 -21.18
C LYS A 95 9.62 11.97 -20.90
N LEU A 96 10.25 11.57 -19.80
CA LEU A 96 11.58 12.02 -19.37
C LEU A 96 12.61 10.91 -19.54
N VAL A 97 12.28 9.70 -19.13
CA VAL A 97 13.16 8.51 -19.13
C VAL A 97 12.31 7.30 -19.53
N ASN A 98 12.85 6.42 -20.37
CA ASN A 98 12.05 5.33 -20.93
C ASN A 98 12.19 4.00 -20.16
N ASP A 99 13.02 3.94 -19.13
CA ASP A 99 13.46 2.72 -18.46
C ASP A 99 12.98 2.60 -17.00
N ILE A 100 12.28 3.64 -16.48
CA ILE A 100 11.64 3.57 -15.17
C ILE A 100 10.27 2.91 -15.30
N SER A 101 10.05 1.85 -14.54
CA SER A 101 8.80 1.09 -14.62
C SER A 101 8.45 0.38 -13.33
N LEU A 102 7.15 0.22 -13.11
CA LEU A 102 6.57 -0.57 -12.02
C LEU A 102 5.84 -1.77 -12.60
N GLY A 103 6.32 -2.97 -12.27
CA GLY A 103 5.62 -4.23 -12.51
C GLY A 103 4.86 -4.67 -11.24
N ASN A 104 3.65 -5.17 -11.40
CA ASN A 104 2.90 -5.76 -10.30
C ASN A 104 2.20 -7.03 -10.75
N LEU A 105 2.35 -8.08 -9.96
CA LEU A 105 1.76 -9.38 -10.13
C LEU A 105 0.93 -9.69 -8.87
N THR A 106 -0.33 -10.07 -9.04
CA THR A 106 -1.20 -10.40 -7.91
C THR A 106 -2.00 -11.66 -8.21
N TYR A 107 -2.12 -12.52 -7.24
CA TYR A 107 -3.00 -13.69 -7.25
C TYR A 107 -3.79 -13.73 -5.96
N PHE A 108 -5.09 -14.00 -6.05
CA PHE A 108 -5.92 -14.28 -4.89
C PHE A 108 -6.75 -15.54 -5.10
N ASN A 109 -7.10 -16.17 -4.00
CA ASN A 109 -8.03 -17.29 -3.99
C ASN A 109 -8.93 -17.23 -2.75
N ARG A 110 -10.21 -17.31 -2.97
CA ARG A 110 -11.20 -17.45 -1.93
C ARG A 110 -11.31 -18.94 -1.56
N ILE A 111 -10.81 -19.31 -0.39
CA ILE A 111 -10.77 -20.69 0.09
C ILE A 111 -12.19 -21.21 0.31
N ASN A 112 -13.01 -20.38 0.95
CA ASN A 112 -14.42 -20.64 1.23
C ASN A 112 -15.19 -19.28 1.30
N GLU A 113 -16.45 -19.32 1.72
CA GLU A 113 -17.28 -18.11 1.83
C GLU A 113 -16.80 -17.11 2.90
N ARG A 114 -15.95 -17.54 3.82
CA ARG A 114 -15.50 -16.75 4.95
C ARG A 114 -14.02 -16.39 4.91
N SER A 115 -13.24 -17.01 4.05
CA SER A 115 -11.79 -16.79 4.04
C SER A 115 -11.20 -16.72 2.63
N ALA A 116 -10.21 -15.88 2.49
CA ALA A 116 -9.44 -15.72 1.26
C ALA A 116 -7.95 -15.50 1.60
N PHE A 117 -7.09 -15.91 0.70
CA PHE A 117 -5.67 -15.54 0.72
C PHE A 117 -5.29 -14.86 -0.58
N ALA A 118 -4.24 -14.06 -0.53
CA ALA A 118 -3.65 -13.48 -1.72
C ALA A 118 -2.15 -13.33 -1.57
N VAL A 119 -1.49 -13.25 -2.72
CA VAL A 119 -0.04 -13.02 -2.84
C VAL A 119 0.18 -11.96 -3.90
N SER A 120 1.15 -11.09 -3.70
CA SER A 120 1.58 -10.15 -4.73
C SER A 120 3.08 -9.97 -4.74
N LEU A 121 3.59 -9.62 -5.91
CA LEU A 121 4.97 -9.24 -6.15
C LEU A 121 4.95 -7.90 -6.89
N ARG A 122 5.66 -6.92 -6.37
CA ARG A 122 5.87 -5.63 -7.02
C ARG A 122 7.36 -5.42 -7.21
N TYR A 123 7.71 -4.97 -8.40
CA TYR A 123 9.09 -4.66 -8.78
C TYR A 123 9.13 -3.28 -9.43
N PHE A 124 9.92 -2.40 -8.86
CA PHE A 124 10.13 -1.05 -9.35
C PHE A 124 11.58 -0.93 -9.85
N SER A 125 11.73 -0.68 -11.14
CA SER A 125 13.01 -0.38 -11.76
C SER A 125 13.15 1.14 -11.89
N LEU A 126 14.28 1.67 -11.45
CA LEU A 126 14.61 3.09 -11.62
C LEU A 126 15.44 3.34 -12.89
N GLY A 127 15.59 2.30 -13.73
CA GLY A 127 16.35 2.41 -14.96
C GLY A 127 17.85 2.24 -14.79
N GLU A 128 18.59 2.60 -15.83
CA GLU A 128 20.05 2.58 -15.87
C GLU A 128 20.59 3.98 -15.56
N ILE A 129 21.50 4.04 -14.58
CA ILE A 129 22.20 5.27 -14.23
C ILE A 129 23.65 5.12 -14.65
N GLU A 130 24.07 5.98 -15.56
CA GLU A 130 25.47 6.07 -15.98
C GLU A 130 26.22 7.06 -15.09
N ILE A 131 27.29 6.58 -14.46
CA ILE A 131 28.11 7.40 -13.56
C ILE A 131 29.51 7.48 -14.16
N ILE A 132 29.91 8.70 -14.48
CA ILE A 132 31.26 9.03 -15.00
C ILE A 132 32.00 9.70 -13.84
N GLN A 133 33.04 9.04 -13.32
CA GLN A 133 33.82 9.56 -12.21
C GLN A 133 34.87 10.59 -12.65
N ASP A 134 35.47 10.36 -13.80
CA ASP A 134 36.51 11.21 -14.39
C ASP A 134 36.33 11.32 -15.90
N GLU A 135 36.88 12.37 -16.51
CA GLU A 135 36.80 12.64 -17.94
C GLU A 135 37.38 11.50 -18.82
N PHE A 136 38.25 10.64 -18.25
CA PHE A 136 38.90 9.51 -18.92
C PHE A 136 38.41 8.14 -18.44
N SER A 137 37.50 8.08 -17.44
CA SER A 137 36.99 6.80 -16.94
C SER A 137 35.83 6.29 -17.78
N GLN A 138 35.70 4.97 -17.84
CA GLN A 138 34.53 4.33 -18.45
C GLN A 138 33.31 4.59 -17.55
N ALA A 139 32.16 4.83 -18.19
CA ALA A 139 30.89 4.95 -17.48
C ALA A 139 30.58 3.65 -16.73
N LEU A 140 30.29 3.77 -15.44
CA LEU A 140 29.77 2.68 -14.62
C LEU A 140 28.23 2.70 -14.69
N ILE A 141 27.63 1.58 -15.09
CA ILE A 141 26.18 1.45 -15.21
C ILE A 141 25.63 0.79 -13.96
N GLU A 142 24.80 1.50 -13.24
CA GLU A 142 24.07 1.01 -12.06
C GLU A 142 22.58 0.88 -12.37
N LYS A 143 21.91 -0.11 -11.76
CA LYS A 143 20.47 -0.41 -11.97
C LYS A 143 19.74 -0.47 -10.64
N PRO A 144 19.46 0.69 -10.02
CA PRO A 144 18.72 0.70 -8.76
C PRO A 144 17.32 0.11 -8.92
N ASN A 145 16.90 -0.66 -7.94
CA ASN A 145 15.59 -1.28 -7.96
C ASN A 145 15.02 -1.48 -6.56
N GLU A 146 13.71 -1.57 -6.49
CA GLU A 146 12.98 -1.86 -5.26
C GLU A 146 11.96 -2.96 -5.52
N MET A 147 11.75 -3.82 -4.52
CA MET A 147 10.86 -4.96 -4.64
C MET A 147 10.07 -5.16 -3.35
N THR A 148 8.80 -5.54 -3.49
CA THR A 148 8.01 -6.07 -2.39
C THR A 148 7.35 -7.38 -2.74
N MET A 149 7.24 -8.24 -1.73
CA MET A 149 6.46 -9.46 -1.78
C MET A 149 5.48 -9.46 -0.61
N ASP A 150 4.19 -9.59 -0.91
CA ASP A 150 3.14 -9.55 0.09
C ASP A 150 2.35 -10.86 0.08
N ILE A 151 2.01 -11.33 1.28
CA ILE A 151 1.11 -12.47 1.48
C ILE A 151 0.03 -12.01 2.46
N SER A 152 -1.23 -12.20 2.12
CA SER A 152 -2.35 -11.81 2.99
C SER A 152 -3.33 -12.95 3.23
N TYR A 153 -3.97 -12.85 4.38
CA TYR A 153 -5.10 -13.68 4.74
C TYR A 153 -6.24 -12.80 5.24
N SER A 154 -7.44 -13.07 4.76
CA SER A 154 -8.64 -12.30 5.05
C SER A 154 -9.74 -13.20 5.57
N LEU A 155 -10.47 -12.70 6.56
CA LEU A 155 -11.56 -13.42 7.22
C LEU A 155 -12.81 -12.55 7.29
N ARG A 156 -13.95 -13.11 6.86
CA ARG A 156 -15.26 -12.54 7.01
C ARG A 156 -15.77 -12.83 8.42
N LEU A 157 -15.89 -11.79 9.23
CA LEU A 157 -16.30 -11.88 10.63
C LEU A 157 -17.83 -11.79 10.81
N ALA A 158 -18.47 -11.02 9.93
CA ALA A 158 -19.93 -10.89 9.84
C ALA A 158 -20.34 -10.81 8.37
N ASP A 159 -21.64 -10.87 8.09
CA ASP A 159 -22.16 -10.85 6.70
C ASP A 159 -21.72 -9.62 5.90
N GLN A 160 -21.50 -8.52 6.57
CA GLN A 160 -21.12 -7.24 5.97
C GLN A 160 -19.71 -6.79 6.34
N PHE A 161 -18.97 -7.56 7.17
CA PHE A 161 -17.70 -7.09 7.72
C PHE A 161 -16.60 -8.15 7.65
N SER A 162 -15.42 -7.71 7.22
CA SER A 162 -14.21 -8.54 7.16
C SER A 162 -12.99 -7.81 7.69
N MET A 163 -12.01 -8.58 8.10
CA MET A 163 -10.66 -8.13 8.44
C MET A 163 -9.62 -8.94 7.69
N GLY A 164 -8.45 -8.36 7.52
CA GLY A 164 -7.32 -9.00 6.86
C GLY A 164 -6.00 -8.58 7.48
N VAL A 165 -5.04 -9.49 7.40
CA VAL A 165 -3.65 -9.24 7.78
C VAL A 165 -2.77 -9.57 6.59
N ALA A 166 -1.78 -8.74 6.31
CA ALA A 166 -0.76 -9.03 5.31
C ALA A 166 0.62 -8.95 5.93
N LEU A 167 1.49 -9.85 5.48
CA LEU A 167 2.93 -9.80 5.72
C LEU A 167 3.59 -9.29 4.45
N ARG A 168 4.48 -8.32 4.61
CA ARG A 168 5.25 -7.71 3.53
C ARG A 168 6.73 -7.91 3.76
N TYR A 169 7.41 -8.40 2.76
CA TYR A 169 8.86 -8.32 2.64
C TYR A 169 9.21 -7.19 1.69
N LEU A 170 10.14 -6.34 2.11
CA LEU A 170 10.64 -5.18 1.37
C LEU A 170 12.13 -5.37 1.10
N ARG A 171 12.55 -5.07 -0.13
CA ARG A 171 13.96 -4.92 -0.48
C ARG A 171 14.13 -3.66 -1.32
N SER A 172 15.01 -2.78 -0.87
CA SER A 172 15.42 -1.57 -1.57
C SER A 172 16.90 -1.67 -1.89
N ASP A 173 17.22 -1.67 -3.16
CA ASP A 173 18.57 -1.69 -3.69
C ASP A 173 18.81 -0.42 -4.51
N LEU A 174 19.00 0.67 -3.79
CA LEU A 174 19.26 2.00 -4.35
C LEU A 174 20.77 2.34 -4.31
N ARG A 175 21.62 1.33 -4.19
CA ARG A 175 23.05 1.53 -4.09
C ARG A 175 23.61 2.13 -5.36
N ILE A 176 24.48 3.10 -5.18
CA ILE A 176 25.35 3.64 -6.21
C ILE A 176 26.77 3.29 -5.76
N GLN A 177 27.25 2.10 -6.13
CA GLN A 177 28.55 1.58 -5.69
C GLN A 177 29.72 2.46 -6.14
N ALA A 178 29.54 3.18 -7.22
CA ALA A 178 30.50 4.18 -7.69
C ALA A 178 30.73 5.33 -6.70
N VAL A 179 29.74 5.59 -5.81
CA VAL A 179 29.84 6.68 -4.81
C VAL A 179 30.20 6.15 -3.44
N ASP A 180 29.66 4.97 -3.07
CA ASP A 180 29.92 4.33 -1.78
C ASP A 180 30.00 2.80 -1.96
N GLU A 181 31.22 2.28 -1.98
CA GLU A 181 31.49 0.83 -2.09
C GLU A 181 30.96 0.03 -0.89
N THR A 182 30.69 0.69 0.25
CA THR A 182 30.19 0.05 1.47
C THR A 182 28.68 -0.02 1.55
N ALA A 183 27.98 0.67 0.66
CA ALA A 183 26.52 0.70 0.61
C ALA A 183 25.96 -0.73 0.40
N LYS A 184 24.97 -1.11 1.21
CA LYS A 184 24.29 -2.40 1.13
C LYS A 184 22.81 -2.20 0.81
N ALA A 185 22.25 -3.15 0.08
CA ALA A 185 20.79 -3.19 -0.10
C ALA A 185 20.09 -3.31 1.25
N ALA A 186 19.07 -2.50 1.47
CA ALA A 186 18.24 -2.58 2.65
C ALA A 186 17.12 -3.60 2.47
N SER A 187 16.78 -4.33 3.50
CA SER A 187 15.62 -5.21 3.51
C SER A 187 14.90 -5.16 4.85
N SER A 188 13.59 -5.27 4.82
CA SER A 188 12.76 -5.18 6.00
C SER A 188 11.49 -6.01 5.86
N TYR A 189 10.81 -6.21 6.97
CA TYR A 189 9.51 -6.86 7.04
C TYR A 189 8.50 -5.89 7.64
N ALA A 190 7.28 -5.96 7.15
CA ALA A 190 6.18 -5.17 7.68
C ALA A 190 4.90 -6.00 7.76
N VAL A 191 3.98 -5.54 8.59
CA VAL A 191 2.64 -6.11 8.75
C VAL A 191 1.63 -5.04 8.41
N ASP A 192 0.62 -5.41 7.64
CA ASP A 192 -0.53 -4.57 7.35
C ASP A 192 -1.77 -5.17 8.00
N ILE A 193 -2.63 -4.31 8.54
CA ILE A 193 -3.92 -4.69 9.11
C ILE A 193 -5.00 -3.94 8.36
N SER A 194 -6.01 -4.65 7.89
CA SER A 194 -7.08 -4.07 7.09
C SER A 194 -8.46 -4.49 7.60
N ALA A 195 -9.43 -3.63 7.35
CA ALA A 195 -10.84 -3.86 7.62
C ALA A 195 -11.69 -3.36 6.46
N TYR A 196 -12.79 -4.05 6.19
CA TYR A 196 -13.70 -3.68 5.13
C TYR A 196 -15.15 -3.99 5.53
N PHE A 197 -16.01 -3.04 5.22
CA PHE A 197 -17.46 -3.15 5.38
C PHE A 197 -18.13 -3.00 4.02
N GLN A 198 -19.07 -3.90 3.73
CA GLN A 198 -19.92 -3.84 2.55
C GLN A 198 -21.38 -4.04 2.96
N GLY A 199 -22.17 -2.99 2.85
CA GLY A 199 -23.61 -3.03 3.11
C GLY A 199 -24.37 -3.85 2.08
N GLU A 200 -25.64 -4.08 2.38
CA GLU A 200 -26.58 -4.66 1.42
C GLU A 200 -26.87 -3.66 0.30
N GLU A 201 -27.31 -4.19 -0.83
CA GLU A 201 -27.75 -3.38 -1.94
C GLU A 201 -29.11 -2.76 -1.61
N GLN A 202 -29.23 -1.47 -1.80
CA GLN A 202 -30.43 -0.69 -1.53
C GLN A 202 -30.75 0.16 -2.75
N SER A 203 -32.03 0.31 -3.02
CA SER A 203 -32.51 1.18 -4.10
C SER A 203 -32.58 2.63 -3.63
N TYR A 204 -31.94 3.52 -4.36
CA TYR A 204 -31.94 4.97 -4.15
C TYR A 204 -32.64 5.65 -5.33
N GLY A 205 -33.94 5.51 -5.41
CA GLY A 205 -34.72 5.98 -6.55
C GLY A 205 -34.48 5.10 -7.77
N ASP A 206 -33.89 5.65 -8.83
CA ASP A 206 -33.63 4.95 -10.08
C ASP A 206 -32.28 4.19 -10.12
N VAL A 207 -31.53 4.20 -9.03
CA VAL A 207 -30.20 3.60 -8.96
C VAL A 207 -30.10 2.66 -7.76
N ASP A 208 -29.61 1.45 -8.00
CA ASP A 208 -29.26 0.51 -6.95
C ASP A 208 -27.80 0.71 -6.53
N GLY A 209 -27.57 0.76 -5.23
CA GLY A 209 -26.27 1.03 -4.67
C GLY A 209 -26.03 0.35 -3.33
N ARG A 210 -24.78 0.29 -2.93
CA ARG A 210 -24.41 -0.21 -1.60
C ARG A 210 -23.30 0.62 -0.97
N TRP A 211 -23.39 0.80 0.32
CA TRP A 211 -22.37 1.46 1.11
C TRP A 211 -21.16 0.57 1.29
N ARG A 212 -19.98 1.17 1.16
CA ARG A 212 -18.71 0.51 1.45
C ARG A 212 -17.85 1.41 2.31
N ALA A 213 -17.15 0.82 3.25
CA ALA A 213 -16.14 1.50 4.06
C ALA A 213 -14.91 0.59 4.18
N GLY A 214 -13.73 1.18 4.19
CA GLY A 214 -12.49 0.45 4.31
C GLY A 214 -11.49 1.22 5.16
N MET A 215 -10.67 0.49 5.88
CA MET A 215 -9.56 1.02 6.66
C MET A 215 -8.36 0.10 6.47
N ILE A 216 -7.19 0.68 6.38
CA ILE A 216 -5.93 -0.04 6.36
C ILE A 216 -4.88 0.71 7.15
N ILE A 217 -4.08 -0.02 7.90
CA ILE A 217 -2.86 0.45 8.54
C ILE A 217 -1.73 -0.36 7.91
N GLN A 218 -0.86 0.33 7.19
CA GLN A 218 0.18 -0.32 6.40
C GLN A 218 1.57 -0.11 6.99
N THR A 219 2.46 -1.04 6.68
CA THR A 219 3.91 -0.92 6.94
C THR A 219 4.25 -0.77 8.43
N LEU A 220 3.53 -1.53 9.27
CA LEU A 220 3.89 -1.66 10.67
C LEU A 220 5.12 -2.58 10.78
N GLY A 221 6.28 -1.99 11.02
CA GLY A 221 7.54 -2.74 11.08
C GLY A 221 8.70 -1.91 11.59
N PRO A 222 9.90 -2.49 11.68
CA PRO A 222 11.11 -1.76 12.06
C PRO A 222 11.44 -0.70 11.00
N LYS A 223 12.12 0.34 11.40
CA LYS A 223 12.68 1.33 10.46
C LYS A 223 13.69 0.64 9.54
N VAL A 224 13.65 1.00 8.26
CA VAL A 224 14.61 0.59 7.23
C VAL A 224 15.79 1.57 7.24
#